data_3de29ba495596bfac1ca62e62c713bf2
#
_entry.id   3de29ba495596bfac1ca62e62c713bf2
#
_cell.length_a   1.000
_cell.length_b   1.000
_cell.length_c   1.000
_cell.angle_alpha   90.00
_cell.angle_beta   90.00
_cell.angle_gamma   90.00
#
_symmetry.space_group_name_H-M   'P 1'
#
loop_
_entity.id
_entity.type
_entity.pdbx_description
1 polymer ?
#
loop_
_entity_poly.entity_id
_entity_poly.type
_entity_poly.pdbx_seq_one_letter_code
_entity_poly.pdbx_strand_id
1 'polypeptide(L)'
;MRQRNRGRVALAAAAAMCAAVALPGQAYAAGEPAAYTFDPGAKKVDGAEASTDASALTPGSVYRSSIKPGQKLYYRLNLDAKTNGYVSAVVVPRGAGQVAYGDGITVSIRDSSDLQCSSEDARFESAEFPRPIAAYAYRTVAKDSSICQEAGTYNVLIERESKKTSAPGEWDLELRYESEPQLKSAGSMPTDAPENWPSASPVPPTTAPQKRSGGTSYYDATGLGTGEWKEEGGIKPGQTLFYRVPVDWGQQVFATATLSNNNASDEYIGSALALSLDNPAHGHVDSATPLSYSGKPTSVSLDPLPPVKYENRYDSNSSVSAMRFAGWYYLSVTLSPQIAKSYGKNGIPLTLRVKVEGTAAKSPYAGDAGIFKVTQDDRDTAEKGLSAPQAVKSGRMKVIGAAGIGAGSVLVLGLGVWTLLARRRAATAPAAPSGGNQPYGGPPQAW
;
A
#
# COMPACT_ATOMS: atom_id res chain seq x y z
N MET A 1 -31.62 68.59 14.31
CA MET A 1 -31.86 67.20 13.85
C MET A 1 -30.51 66.47 13.65
N ARG A 2 -30.10 65.75 14.66
CA ARG A 2 -28.90 64.85 14.56
C ARG A 2 -29.29 63.57 15.27
N GLN A 3 -29.55 62.51 14.45
CA GLN A 3 -29.81 61.20 14.96
C GLN A 3 -28.49 60.51 15.28
N ARG A 4 -28.42 60.05 16.48
CA ARG A 4 -27.40 59.17 17.04
C ARG A 4 -27.63 57.78 16.48
N ASN A 5 -26.69 57.24 15.73
CA ASN A 5 -26.54 55.77 15.53
C ASN A 5 -25.26 55.34 16.19
N ARG A 6 -25.35 54.82 17.38
CA ARG A 6 -24.28 54.07 18.05
C ARG A 6 -24.73 52.63 18.19
N GLY A 7 -23.88 51.76 17.68
CA GLY A 7 -23.67 50.42 18.23
C GLY A 7 -24.51 49.30 17.65
N ARG A 8 -24.14 48.86 16.46
CA ARG A 8 -24.24 47.45 16.11
C ARG A 8 -22.87 46.98 15.68
N VAL A 9 -22.07 46.55 16.64
CA VAL A 9 -20.91 45.71 16.37
C VAL A 9 -21.46 44.40 15.88
N ALA A 10 -21.36 44.18 14.60
CA ALA A 10 -21.71 42.98 13.96
C ALA A 10 -20.82 41.85 14.51
N LEU A 11 -21.42 40.85 15.11
CA LEU A 11 -20.87 39.51 15.19
C LEU A 11 -20.75 39.01 13.75
N ALA A 12 -19.60 39.23 13.13
CA ALA A 12 -19.21 38.48 11.95
C ALA A 12 -18.87 37.05 12.41
N ALA A 13 -19.87 36.22 12.44
CA ALA A 13 -19.70 34.79 12.51
C ALA A 13 -18.86 34.41 11.33
N ALA A 14 -17.64 33.93 11.58
CA ALA A 14 -16.83 33.25 10.60
C ALA A 14 -17.56 31.96 10.22
N ALA A 15 -18.39 32.03 9.20
CA ALA A 15 -18.85 30.87 8.46
C ALA A 15 -17.62 30.30 7.76
N ALA A 16 -16.93 29.37 8.41
CA ALA A 16 -15.94 28.52 7.76
C ALA A 16 -16.67 27.75 6.66
N MET A 17 -16.48 28.20 5.42
CA MET A 17 -16.83 27.45 4.25
C MET A 17 -16.03 26.15 4.29
N CYS A 18 -16.68 25.05 4.69
CA CYS A 18 -16.25 23.73 4.33
C CYS A 18 -16.41 23.60 2.81
N ALA A 19 -15.41 24.03 2.06
CA ALA A 19 -15.24 23.61 0.69
C ALA A 19 -14.93 22.11 0.75
N ALA A 20 -15.96 21.29 0.68
CA ALA A 20 -15.82 19.90 0.32
C ALA A 20 -15.23 19.89 -1.10
N VAL A 21 -13.94 19.67 -1.21
CA VAL A 21 -13.29 19.29 -2.46
C VAL A 21 -13.89 17.94 -2.81
N ALA A 22 -14.95 17.95 -3.59
CA ALA A 22 -15.45 16.77 -4.27
C ALA A 22 -14.36 16.36 -5.26
N LEU A 23 -13.50 15.45 -4.86
CA LEU A 23 -12.71 14.68 -5.81
C LEU A 23 -13.73 14.05 -6.77
N PRO A 24 -13.50 14.11 -8.10
CA PRO A 24 -14.33 13.39 -9.03
C PRO A 24 -14.16 11.90 -8.73
N GLY A 25 -15.04 11.34 -7.91
CA GLY A 25 -15.20 9.92 -7.77
C GLY A 25 -15.56 9.40 -9.17
N GLN A 26 -14.72 8.59 -9.75
CA GLN A 26 -15.07 7.86 -10.96
C GLN A 26 -16.26 6.99 -10.61
N ALA A 27 -17.42 7.33 -11.15
CA ALA A 27 -18.62 6.51 -11.04
C ALA A 27 -18.39 5.25 -11.89
N TYR A 28 -17.93 4.18 -11.26
CA TYR A 28 -17.91 2.87 -11.89
C TYR A 28 -19.36 2.44 -12.10
N ALA A 29 -19.65 1.93 -13.28
CA ALA A 29 -20.95 1.29 -13.53
C ALA A 29 -21.16 0.18 -12.49
N ALA A 30 -22.32 0.16 -11.86
CA ALA A 30 -22.64 -0.81 -10.81
C ALA A 30 -22.44 -2.23 -11.36
N GLY A 31 -21.41 -2.95 -10.86
CA GLY A 31 -21.12 -4.32 -11.26
C GLY A 31 -19.72 -4.56 -11.85
N GLU A 32 -19.01 -3.54 -12.31
CA GLU A 32 -17.63 -3.74 -12.77
C GLU A 32 -16.63 -3.68 -11.60
N PRO A 33 -15.56 -4.52 -11.65
CA PRO A 33 -14.48 -4.45 -10.66
C PRO A 33 -13.80 -3.08 -10.69
N ALA A 34 -13.37 -2.60 -9.54
CA ALA A 34 -12.58 -1.37 -9.46
C ALA A 34 -11.27 -1.53 -10.25
N ALA A 35 -10.89 -0.50 -11.00
CA ALA A 35 -9.64 -0.48 -11.73
C ALA A 35 -8.45 -0.39 -10.75
N TYR A 36 -7.28 -0.84 -11.20
CA TYR A 36 -6.03 -0.70 -10.46
C TYR A 36 -5.72 0.77 -10.18
N THR A 37 -5.51 1.10 -8.90
CA THR A 37 -5.21 2.46 -8.46
C THR A 37 -3.71 2.66 -8.36
N PHE A 38 -3.14 3.42 -9.29
CA PHE A 38 -1.73 3.78 -9.22
C PHE A 38 -1.43 4.75 -8.08
N ASP A 39 -0.21 4.70 -7.56
CA ASP A 39 0.26 5.71 -6.60
C ASP A 39 0.10 7.12 -7.22
N PRO A 40 -0.64 8.05 -6.58
CA PRO A 40 -0.78 9.43 -7.07
C PRO A 40 0.54 10.19 -7.19
N GLY A 41 1.56 9.77 -6.43
CA GLY A 41 2.93 10.31 -6.49
C GLY A 41 3.79 9.68 -7.59
N ALA A 42 3.27 8.66 -8.32
CA ALA A 42 4.02 8.02 -9.38
C ALA A 42 4.35 8.99 -10.53
N LYS A 43 5.63 9.07 -10.87
CA LYS A 43 6.13 9.91 -11.96
C LYS A 43 5.87 9.23 -13.29
N LYS A 44 5.46 10.00 -14.32
CA LYS A 44 5.41 9.45 -15.67
C LYS A 44 6.83 9.25 -16.19
N VAL A 45 7.10 8.08 -16.78
CA VAL A 45 8.36 7.77 -17.47
C VAL A 45 8.04 7.01 -18.75
N ASP A 46 8.63 7.41 -19.85
CA ASP A 46 8.53 6.67 -21.10
C ASP A 46 9.75 5.74 -21.21
N GLY A 47 9.51 4.45 -21.45
CA GLY A 47 10.57 3.49 -21.71
C GLY A 47 11.13 3.68 -23.12
N ALA A 48 12.44 3.54 -23.26
CA ALA A 48 13.12 3.64 -24.55
C ALA A 48 13.18 2.27 -25.26
N GLU A 49 13.25 2.29 -26.59
CA GLU A 49 13.45 1.06 -27.39
C GLU A 49 14.94 0.65 -27.48
N ALA A 50 15.85 1.55 -27.10
CA ALA A 50 17.28 1.32 -27.02
C ALA A 50 17.84 1.73 -25.65
N SER A 51 18.85 1.00 -25.17
CA SER A 51 19.49 1.28 -23.86
C SER A 51 20.19 2.65 -23.80
N THR A 52 20.67 3.15 -24.94
CA THR A 52 21.32 4.48 -25.06
C THR A 52 20.38 5.63 -24.69
N ASP A 53 19.09 5.49 -24.99
CA ASP A 53 18.07 6.52 -24.80
C ASP A 53 17.28 6.35 -23.50
N ALA A 54 17.67 5.36 -22.69
CA ALA A 54 16.97 4.94 -21.49
C ALA A 54 16.90 6.06 -20.43
N SER A 55 15.69 6.34 -19.95
CA SER A 55 15.44 7.27 -18.85
C SER A 55 15.96 6.74 -17.52
N ALA A 56 16.60 7.58 -16.71
CA ALA A 56 17.12 7.20 -15.41
C ALA A 56 16.00 7.08 -14.36
N LEU A 57 16.00 5.99 -13.62
CA LEU A 57 15.17 5.80 -12.43
C LEU A 57 15.93 6.24 -11.18
N THR A 58 15.19 6.75 -10.19
CA THR A 58 15.74 7.23 -8.91
C THR A 58 15.28 6.29 -7.78
N PRO A 59 16.15 5.88 -6.86
CA PRO A 59 15.78 5.05 -5.72
C PRO A 59 14.64 5.66 -4.89
N GLY A 60 13.76 4.80 -4.35
CA GLY A 60 12.60 5.21 -3.56
C GLY A 60 11.49 5.87 -4.39
N SER A 61 11.51 5.73 -5.72
CA SER A 61 10.50 6.33 -6.60
C SER A 61 9.64 5.30 -7.29
N VAL A 62 8.37 5.66 -7.49
CA VAL A 62 7.40 4.91 -8.28
C VAL A 62 7.16 5.64 -9.60
N TYR A 63 7.00 4.87 -10.67
CA TYR A 63 6.79 5.40 -12.01
C TYR A 63 5.60 4.72 -12.70
N ARG A 64 4.98 5.45 -13.61
CA ARG A 64 3.94 4.95 -14.52
C ARG A 64 4.41 4.98 -15.95
N SER A 65 4.16 3.89 -16.65
CA SER A 65 4.45 3.72 -18.07
C SER A 65 3.38 2.84 -18.72
N SER A 66 3.59 2.38 -19.94
CA SER A 66 2.80 1.34 -20.60
C SER A 66 3.66 0.52 -21.54
N ILE A 67 3.21 -0.70 -21.86
CA ILE A 67 3.96 -1.61 -22.73
C ILE A 67 3.02 -2.31 -23.71
N LYS A 68 3.39 -2.31 -25.01
CA LYS A 68 2.66 -2.96 -26.09
C LYS A 68 3.02 -4.44 -26.20
N PRO A 69 2.17 -5.29 -26.84
CA PRO A 69 2.51 -6.67 -27.13
C PRO A 69 3.85 -6.79 -27.88
N GLY A 70 4.75 -7.65 -27.39
CA GLY A 70 6.06 -7.89 -27.98
C GLY A 70 7.07 -6.75 -27.84
N GLN A 71 6.74 -5.68 -27.14
CA GLN A 71 7.63 -4.53 -26.94
C GLN A 71 8.68 -4.84 -25.87
N LYS A 72 9.86 -4.22 -26.07
CA LYS A 72 10.97 -4.16 -25.11
C LYS A 72 11.19 -2.71 -24.72
N LEU A 73 11.31 -2.46 -23.41
CA LEU A 73 11.49 -1.12 -22.85
C LEU A 73 12.73 -1.09 -21.96
N TYR A 74 13.59 -0.10 -22.22
CA TYR A 74 14.79 0.14 -21.44
C TYR A 74 14.61 1.32 -20.50
N TYR A 75 15.13 1.15 -19.27
CA TYR A 75 15.33 2.18 -18.25
C TYR A 75 16.75 2.08 -17.72
N ARG A 76 17.22 3.08 -17.00
CA ARG A 76 18.59 3.15 -16.53
C ARG A 76 18.70 3.34 -15.03
N LEU A 77 19.65 2.64 -14.41
CA LEU A 77 20.07 2.83 -13.04
C LEU A 77 21.51 3.33 -13.02
N ASN A 78 21.83 4.19 -12.06
CA ASN A 78 23.22 4.54 -11.75
C ASN A 78 23.52 3.93 -10.38
N LEU A 79 24.38 2.92 -10.34
CA LEU A 79 24.72 2.17 -9.13
C LEU A 79 26.17 2.37 -8.79
N ASP A 80 26.46 2.51 -7.49
CA ASP A 80 27.82 2.43 -6.99
C ASP A 80 28.27 0.97 -6.78
N ALA A 81 29.51 0.76 -6.33
CA ALA A 81 30.06 -0.57 -6.06
C ALA A 81 29.59 -1.21 -4.73
N LYS A 82 28.63 -0.61 -4.03
CA LYS A 82 28.24 -1.02 -2.67
C LYS A 82 26.72 -1.23 -2.50
N THR A 83 25.91 -0.62 -3.36
CA THR A 83 24.46 -0.56 -3.22
C THR A 83 23.79 -1.71 -3.97
N ASN A 84 22.98 -2.50 -3.30
CA ASN A 84 22.07 -3.42 -3.96
C ASN A 84 20.84 -2.63 -4.45
N GLY A 85 20.47 -2.84 -5.71
CA GLY A 85 19.33 -2.18 -6.33
C GLY A 85 18.29 -3.19 -6.81
N TYR A 86 17.01 -2.89 -6.59
CA TYR A 86 15.86 -3.73 -6.96
C TYR A 86 14.88 -2.92 -7.79
N VAL A 87 14.50 -3.42 -8.95
CA VAL A 87 13.47 -2.80 -9.78
C VAL A 87 12.35 -3.80 -10.00
N SER A 88 11.16 -3.46 -9.56
CA SER A 88 9.95 -4.22 -9.87
C SER A 88 9.14 -3.57 -10.97
N ALA A 89 8.46 -4.40 -11.73
CA ALA A 89 7.49 -4.01 -12.73
C ALA A 89 6.18 -4.75 -12.49
N VAL A 90 5.10 -3.98 -12.28
CA VAL A 90 3.74 -4.51 -12.20
C VAL A 90 3.04 -4.18 -13.50
N VAL A 91 2.57 -5.20 -14.23
CA VAL A 91 1.75 -4.97 -15.42
C VAL A 91 0.28 -5.18 -15.09
N VAL A 92 -0.54 -4.29 -15.66
CA VAL A 92 -1.98 -4.28 -15.47
C VAL A 92 -2.64 -4.31 -16.85
N PRO A 93 -3.18 -5.46 -17.29
CA PRO A 93 -3.94 -5.53 -18.54
C PRO A 93 -5.12 -4.58 -18.51
N ARG A 94 -5.30 -3.79 -19.59
CA ARG A 94 -6.42 -2.85 -19.71
C ARG A 94 -7.69 -3.60 -20.12
N GLY A 95 -8.75 -3.44 -19.36
CA GLY A 95 -10.08 -3.99 -19.65
C GLY A 95 -10.15 -5.52 -19.49
N ALA A 96 -11.25 -6.09 -19.96
CA ALA A 96 -11.55 -7.53 -19.87
C ALA A 96 -10.95 -8.34 -21.04
N GLY A 97 -9.80 -7.90 -21.57
CA GLY A 97 -9.13 -8.57 -22.69
C GLY A 97 -8.69 -9.99 -22.35
N GLN A 98 -8.62 -10.87 -23.35
CA GLN A 98 -8.11 -12.23 -23.16
C GLN A 98 -6.60 -12.22 -22.98
N VAL A 99 -6.09 -13.01 -22.03
CA VAL A 99 -4.68 -13.35 -21.85
C VAL A 99 -4.50 -14.87 -21.99
N ALA A 100 -3.33 -15.31 -22.41
CA ALA A 100 -3.00 -16.72 -22.58
C ALA A 100 -1.99 -17.18 -21.53
N TYR A 101 -1.86 -18.47 -21.33
CA TYR A 101 -0.94 -19.13 -20.38
C TYR A 101 0.46 -18.52 -20.35
N GLY A 102 1.06 -18.31 -21.51
CA GLY A 102 2.44 -17.83 -21.63
C GLY A 102 2.57 -16.31 -21.75
N ASP A 103 1.46 -15.55 -21.67
CA ASP A 103 1.53 -14.09 -21.65
C ASP A 103 2.12 -13.60 -20.34
N GLY A 104 2.90 -12.55 -20.41
CA GLY A 104 3.51 -11.97 -19.22
C GLY A 104 4.59 -10.96 -19.51
N ILE A 105 5.43 -10.73 -18.53
CA ILE A 105 6.62 -9.89 -18.65
C ILE A 105 7.85 -10.62 -18.14
N THR A 106 8.99 -10.19 -18.67
CA THR A 106 10.31 -10.49 -18.11
C THR A 106 10.96 -9.17 -17.74
N VAL A 107 11.52 -9.09 -16.53
CA VAL A 107 12.29 -7.95 -16.04
C VAL A 107 13.73 -8.41 -15.84
N SER A 108 14.69 -7.70 -16.40
CA SER A 108 16.12 -8.00 -16.20
C SER A 108 16.92 -6.74 -15.89
N ILE A 109 17.98 -6.89 -15.10
CA ILE A 109 19.02 -5.86 -14.94
C ILE A 109 20.28 -6.36 -15.62
N ARG A 110 20.89 -5.49 -16.43
CA ARG A 110 22.10 -5.76 -17.22
C ARG A 110 23.13 -4.68 -16.98
N ASP A 111 24.40 -5.03 -17.01
CA ASP A 111 25.48 -4.05 -16.95
C ASP A 111 25.71 -3.32 -18.28
N SER A 112 26.68 -2.44 -18.33
CA SER A 112 27.03 -1.67 -19.53
C SER A 112 27.55 -2.51 -20.71
N SER A 113 27.94 -3.75 -20.44
CA SER A 113 28.38 -4.75 -21.44
C SER A 113 27.26 -5.69 -21.87
N ASP A 114 26.02 -5.40 -21.47
CA ASP A 114 24.81 -6.23 -21.66
C ASP A 114 24.86 -7.59 -20.95
N LEU A 115 25.78 -7.77 -19.98
CA LEU A 115 25.80 -8.96 -19.14
C LEU A 115 24.65 -8.91 -18.13
N GLN A 116 23.86 -9.96 -18.06
CA GLN A 116 22.70 -10.08 -17.19
C GLN A 116 23.10 -10.27 -15.72
N CYS A 117 22.69 -9.36 -14.86
CA CYS A 117 22.88 -9.45 -13.41
C CYS A 117 21.82 -10.34 -12.77
N SER A 118 20.55 -10.13 -13.13
CA SER A 118 19.42 -10.97 -12.77
C SER A 118 18.31 -10.84 -13.79
N SER A 119 17.39 -11.80 -13.79
CA SER A 119 16.17 -11.78 -14.59
C SER A 119 15.09 -12.60 -13.90
N GLU A 120 13.89 -12.06 -13.84
CA GLU A 120 12.70 -12.80 -13.40
C GLU A 120 11.54 -12.51 -14.34
N ASP A 121 10.62 -13.47 -14.42
CA ASP A 121 9.42 -13.35 -15.24
C ASP A 121 8.15 -13.55 -14.40
N ALA A 122 7.06 -12.96 -14.85
CA ALA A 122 5.72 -13.18 -14.34
C ALA A 122 4.79 -13.56 -15.50
N ARG A 123 4.06 -14.65 -15.36
CA ARG A 123 3.16 -15.21 -16.38
C ARG A 123 1.76 -15.41 -15.82
N PHE A 124 0.76 -15.44 -16.72
CA PHE A 124 -0.61 -15.73 -16.30
C PHE A 124 -0.84 -17.20 -15.96
N GLU A 125 -0.07 -18.09 -16.56
CA GLU A 125 -0.11 -19.54 -16.35
C GLU A 125 -1.54 -20.12 -16.46
N SER A 126 -1.91 -21.10 -15.64
CA SER A 126 -3.22 -21.76 -15.67
C SER A 126 -4.39 -20.83 -15.28
N ALA A 127 -4.11 -19.67 -14.67
CA ALA A 127 -5.10 -18.63 -14.40
C ALA A 127 -5.14 -17.63 -15.57
N GLU A 128 -5.63 -18.07 -16.74
CA GLU A 128 -5.66 -17.32 -18.00
C GLU A 128 -6.74 -16.21 -18.00
N PHE A 129 -6.68 -15.34 -17.00
CA PHE A 129 -7.55 -14.16 -16.91
C PHE A 129 -6.77 -12.91 -16.51
N PRO A 130 -7.20 -11.72 -17.01
CA PRO A 130 -6.52 -10.47 -16.72
C PRO A 130 -6.47 -10.19 -15.23
N ARG A 131 -5.29 -9.92 -14.72
CA ARG A 131 -5.02 -9.47 -13.35
C ARG A 131 -3.68 -8.74 -13.32
N PRO A 132 -3.40 -7.92 -12.31
CA PRO A 132 -2.05 -7.43 -12.09
C PRO A 132 -1.09 -8.60 -11.81
N ILE A 133 0.07 -8.60 -12.48
CA ILE A 133 1.17 -9.53 -12.20
C ILE A 133 2.46 -8.72 -12.07
N ALA A 134 3.37 -9.17 -11.22
CA ALA A 134 4.61 -8.48 -10.90
C ALA A 134 5.83 -9.38 -11.08
N ALA A 135 6.91 -8.81 -11.60
CA ALA A 135 8.24 -9.39 -11.60
C ALA A 135 9.24 -8.34 -11.14
N TYR A 136 10.38 -8.76 -10.60
CA TYR A 136 11.43 -7.84 -10.22
C TYR A 136 12.79 -8.37 -10.66
N ALA A 137 13.73 -7.46 -10.88
CA ALA A 137 15.12 -7.80 -11.09
C ALA A 137 16.00 -7.01 -10.13
N TYR A 138 17.19 -7.50 -9.89
CA TYR A 138 18.09 -6.91 -8.93
C TYR A 138 19.56 -7.00 -9.36
N ARG A 139 20.32 -6.06 -8.86
CA ARG A 139 21.77 -6.12 -8.83
C ARG A 139 22.21 -6.15 -7.37
N THR A 140 22.89 -7.21 -6.99
CA THR A 140 23.44 -7.36 -5.65
C THR A 140 24.97 -7.40 -5.68
N VAL A 141 25.57 -6.75 -4.68
CA VAL A 141 27.01 -6.79 -4.45
C VAL A 141 27.29 -7.99 -3.55
N ALA A 142 28.08 -8.93 -4.04
CA ALA A 142 28.46 -10.12 -3.30
C ALA A 142 29.97 -10.37 -3.43
N LYS A 143 30.62 -10.75 -2.32
CA LYS A 143 32.08 -10.95 -2.27
C LYS A 143 32.59 -12.00 -3.25
N ASP A 144 31.77 -13.01 -3.51
CA ASP A 144 32.14 -14.16 -4.32
C ASP A 144 31.55 -14.09 -5.75
N SER A 145 31.01 -12.96 -6.16
CA SER A 145 30.51 -12.72 -7.51
C SER A 145 31.49 -11.89 -8.31
N SER A 146 31.72 -12.27 -9.56
CA SER A 146 32.54 -11.52 -10.52
C SER A 146 31.69 -10.68 -11.49
N ILE A 147 30.36 -10.87 -11.53
CA ILE A 147 29.48 -10.17 -12.45
C ILE A 147 28.76 -9.03 -11.76
N CYS A 148 28.53 -7.94 -12.48
CA CYS A 148 27.74 -6.81 -12.02
C CYS A 148 28.21 -6.18 -10.69
N GLN A 149 29.50 -6.23 -10.38
CA GLN A 149 30.04 -5.72 -9.11
C GLN A 149 30.51 -4.25 -9.18
N GLU A 150 30.77 -3.76 -10.39
CA GLU A 150 31.36 -2.44 -10.60
C GLU A 150 30.33 -1.32 -10.44
N ALA A 151 30.83 -0.15 -10.08
CA ALA A 151 30.03 1.09 -10.16
C ALA A 151 29.82 1.47 -11.61
N GLY A 152 28.61 1.93 -11.95
CA GLY A 152 28.35 2.36 -13.32
C GLY A 152 26.86 2.43 -13.65
N THR A 153 26.62 2.50 -14.94
CA THR A 153 25.28 2.49 -15.53
C THR A 153 24.83 1.05 -15.75
N TYR A 154 23.63 0.76 -15.27
CA TYR A 154 22.95 -0.52 -15.49
C TYR A 154 21.65 -0.27 -16.24
N ASN A 155 21.29 -1.18 -17.13
CA ASN A 155 20.05 -1.13 -17.90
C ASN A 155 19.02 -2.05 -17.26
N VAL A 156 17.81 -1.53 -17.05
CA VAL A 156 16.62 -2.34 -16.75
C VAL A 156 15.92 -2.58 -18.07
N LEU A 157 15.75 -3.84 -18.43
CA LEU A 157 15.02 -4.27 -19.61
C LEU A 157 13.72 -4.94 -19.17
N ILE A 158 12.59 -4.44 -19.70
CA ILE A 158 11.26 -5.02 -19.51
C ILE A 158 10.76 -5.49 -20.87
N GLU A 159 10.45 -6.77 -20.97
CA GLU A 159 9.98 -7.40 -22.20
C GLU A 159 8.58 -7.96 -21.96
N ARG A 160 7.63 -7.61 -22.82
CA ARG A 160 6.28 -8.18 -22.77
C ARG A 160 6.16 -9.30 -23.82
N GLU A 161 5.78 -10.46 -23.36
CA GLU A 161 5.37 -11.58 -24.22
C GLU A 161 3.85 -11.66 -24.29
N SER A 162 3.32 -11.82 -25.50
CA SER A 162 1.89 -11.98 -25.75
C SER A 162 1.68 -12.91 -26.94
N LYS A 163 0.76 -13.86 -26.77
CA LYS A 163 0.34 -14.72 -27.88
C LYS A 163 -0.52 -13.97 -28.88
N LYS A 164 -0.55 -14.38 -30.13
CA LYS A 164 -1.38 -13.78 -31.18
C LYS A 164 -2.88 -13.88 -30.87
N THR A 165 -3.29 -14.82 -30.03
CA THR A 165 -4.67 -15.01 -29.57
C THR A 165 -5.07 -14.07 -28.43
N SER A 166 -4.11 -13.41 -27.83
CA SER A 166 -4.33 -12.49 -26.70
C SER A 166 -4.77 -11.12 -27.19
N ALA A 167 -5.45 -10.37 -26.31
CA ALA A 167 -5.90 -9.02 -26.63
C ALA A 167 -4.72 -8.11 -27.01
N PRO A 168 -4.80 -7.34 -28.11
CA PRO A 168 -3.69 -6.55 -28.63
C PRO A 168 -3.44 -5.25 -27.89
N GLY A 169 -4.22 -4.96 -26.84
CA GLY A 169 -4.14 -3.70 -26.08
C GLY A 169 -2.83 -3.51 -25.35
N GLU A 170 -2.48 -2.27 -25.08
CA GLU A 170 -1.39 -1.93 -24.17
C GLU A 170 -1.74 -2.38 -22.75
N TRP A 171 -0.73 -2.74 -21.97
CA TRP A 171 -0.83 -2.91 -20.52
C TRP A 171 -0.26 -1.67 -19.84
N ASP A 172 -0.91 -1.23 -18.77
CA ASP A 172 -0.34 -0.24 -17.88
C ASP A 172 0.84 -0.86 -17.12
N LEU A 173 1.83 -0.04 -16.80
CA LEU A 173 3.06 -0.48 -16.17
C LEU A 173 3.35 0.44 -14.97
N GLU A 174 3.49 -0.14 -13.78
CA GLU A 174 4.01 0.51 -12.60
C GLU A 174 5.41 0.00 -12.31
N LEU A 175 6.39 0.91 -12.22
CA LEU A 175 7.75 0.58 -11.90
C LEU A 175 8.10 1.13 -10.53
N ARG A 176 8.87 0.35 -9.76
CA ARG A 176 9.40 0.79 -8.48
C ARG A 176 10.88 0.46 -8.42
N TYR A 177 11.70 1.45 -8.04
CA TYR A 177 13.13 1.25 -7.82
C TYR A 177 13.46 1.47 -6.35
N GLU A 178 14.04 0.45 -5.71
CA GLU A 178 14.46 0.48 -4.31
C GLU A 178 15.94 0.16 -4.17
N SER A 179 16.58 0.84 -3.20
CA SER A 179 17.96 0.55 -2.79
C SER A 179 17.97 -0.12 -1.44
N GLU A 180 18.71 -1.22 -1.34
CA GLU A 180 18.89 -1.90 -0.07
C GLU A 180 19.98 -1.22 0.78
N PRO A 181 19.73 -0.97 2.08
CA PRO A 181 20.72 -0.40 2.97
C PRO A 181 21.93 -1.30 3.18
N GLN A 182 23.06 -0.70 3.51
CA GLN A 182 24.27 -1.45 3.83
C GLN A 182 24.13 -2.25 5.12
N LEU A 183 24.82 -3.37 5.20
CA LEU A 183 24.87 -4.20 6.40
C LEU A 183 25.72 -3.56 7.50
N LYS A 184 25.35 -3.81 8.76
CA LYS A 184 26.14 -3.40 9.94
C LYS A 184 27.53 -4.07 9.96
N SER A 185 27.59 -5.33 9.51
CA SER A 185 28.80 -6.15 9.54
C SER A 185 28.82 -7.07 8.34
N ALA A 186 29.34 -6.59 7.23
CA ALA A 186 29.35 -7.33 5.96
C ALA A 186 30.17 -8.64 5.98
N GLY A 187 31.00 -8.86 6.99
CA GLY A 187 31.91 -10.00 7.08
C GLY A 187 31.50 -11.14 8.03
N SER A 188 30.41 -11.00 8.77
CA SER A 188 29.98 -11.97 9.80
C SER A 188 28.61 -12.60 9.58
N MET A 189 27.96 -12.30 8.44
CA MET A 189 26.67 -12.92 8.12
C MET A 189 26.89 -14.31 7.55
N PRO A 190 26.05 -15.30 7.92
CA PRO A 190 26.04 -16.58 7.26
C PRO A 190 25.83 -16.40 5.74
N THR A 191 26.45 -17.25 4.95
CA THR A 191 26.33 -17.27 3.49
C THR A 191 25.36 -18.34 2.99
N ASP A 192 24.94 -19.24 3.91
CA ASP A 192 24.08 -20.36 3.57
C ASP A 192 22.64 -20.07 4.04
N ALA A 193 21.68 -20.35 3.17
CA ALA A 193 20.26 -20.24 3.51
C ALA A 193 19.85 -21.33 4.53
N PRO A 194 18.83 -21.07 5.37
CA PRO A 194 18.32 -22.11 6.26
C PRO A 194 17.65 -23.23 5.47
N GLU A 195 18.04 -24.48 5.78
CA GLU A 195 17.50 -25.67 5.11
C GLU A 195 16.16 -26.16 5.70
N ASN A 196 15.86 -25.78 6.93
CA ASN A 196 14.70 -26.27 7.65
C ASN A 196 13.95 -25.15 8.35
N TRP A 197 12.61 -25.18 8.26
CA TRP A 197 11.68 -24.27 8.95
C TRP A 197 10.35 -24.99 9.25
N PRO A 198 9.54 -24.44 10.20
CA PRO A 198 8.21 -24.98 10.47
C PRO A 198 7.34 -24.99 9.22
N SER A 199 6.82 -26.17 8.86
CA SER A 199 5.94 -26.35 7.68
C SER A 199 4.50 -26.71 8.06
N ALA A 200 4.21 -26.91 9.34
CA ALA A 200 2.85 -27.21 9.78
C ALA A 200 1.95 -25.97 9.61
N SER A 201 0.77 -26.20 9.02
CA SER A 201 -0.24 -25.12 8.93
C SER A 201 -0.63 -24.65 10.33
N PRO A 202 -0.67 -23.33 10.59
CA PRO A 202 -1.06 -22.80 11.90
C PRO A 202 -2.49 -23.20 12.29
N VAL A 203 -2.70 -23.37 13.58
CA VAL A 203 -4.05 -23.60 14.13
C VAL A 203 -4.94 -22.38 13.79
N PRO A 204 -6.18 -22.63 13.31
CA PRO A 204 -7.12 -21.55 13.05
C PRO A 204 -7.36 -20.68 14.28
N PRO A 205 -7.48 -19.35 14.15
CA PRO A 205 -7.82 -18.50 15.26
C PRO A 205 -9.23 -18.83 15.80
N THR A 206 -9.41 -18.71 17.11
CA THR A 206 -10.70 -18.95 17.77
C THR A 206 -11.60 -17.71 17.75
N THR A 207 -11.11 -16.58 17.29
CA THR A 207 -11.85 -15.32 17.18
C THR A 207 -12.70 -15.28 15.92
N ALA A 208 -13.88 -14.66 16.01
CA ALA A 208 -14.74 -14.48 14.84
C ALA A 208 -14.04 -13.60 13.76
N PRO A 209 -14.24 -13.91 12.46
CA PRO A 209 -13.68 -13.11 11.38
C PRO A 209 -14.11 -11.65 11.45
N GLN A 210 -13.17 -10.74 11.29
CA GLN A 210 -13.44 -9.30 11.22
C GLN A 210 -13.62 -8.85 9.77
N LYS A 211 -14.49 -7.86 9.54
CA LYS A 211 -14.67 -7.29 8.20
C LYS A 211 -13.49 -6.41 7.80
N ARG A 212 -13.05 -6.55 6.56
CA ARG A 212 -12.06 -5.70 5.90
C ARG A 212 -12.41 -5.58 4.43
N SER A 213 -12.10 -4.43 3.83
CA SER A 213 -12.18 -4.25 2.38
C SER A 213 -10.76 -4.21 1.82
N GLY A 214 -10.46 -5.08 0.87
CA GLY A 214 -9.19 -5.08 0.17
C GLY A 214 -8.98 -3.82 -0.64
N GLY A 215 -7.71 -3.46 -0.87
CA GLY A 215 -7.32 -2.40 -1.80
C GLY A 215 -7.43 -2.86 -3.25
N THR A 216 -7.19 -1.94 -4.18
CA THR A 216 -7.23 -2.20 -5.63
C THR A 216 -5.83 -2.35 -6.24
N SER A 217 -4.78 -2.08 -5.46
CA SER A 217 -3.38 -2.07 -5.88
C SER A 217 -2.43 -2.24 -4.71
N TYR A 218 -1.13 -2.28 -4.98
CA TYR A 218 -0.09 -2.22 -3.94
C TYR A 218 -0.14 -0.91 -3.13
N TYR A 219 -0.47 0.22 -3.78
CA TYR A 219 -0.53 1.52 -3.15
C TYR A 219 -1.60 1.60 -2.04
N ASP A 220 -2.79 1.09 -2.30
CA ASP A 220 -3.92 1.14 -1.39
C ASP A 220 -4.22 -0.19 -0.68
N ALA A 221 -3.29 -1.15 -0.75
CA ALA A 221 -3.39 -2.45 -0.10
C ALA A 221 -3.75 -2.30 1.39
N THR A 222 -4.78 -3.03 1.82
CA THR A 222 -5.29 -2.97 3.19
C THR A 222 -4.40 -3.77 4.14
N GLY A 223 -3.99 -3.17 5.25
CA GLY A 223 -3.18 -3.83 6.28
C GLY A 223 -3.94 -4.96 6.97
N LEU A 224 -3.28 -6.11 7.12
CA LEU A 224 -3.78 -7.24 7.89
C LEU A 224 -2.75 -7.69 8.93
N GLY A 225 -3.18 -7.81 10.19
CA GLY A 225 -2.43 -8.53 11.21
C GLY A 225 -2.76 -10.02 11.19
N THR A 226 -2.28 -10.76 12.20
CA THR A 226 -2.69 -12.15 12.42
C THR A 226 -4.19 -12.22 12.74
N GLY A 227 -4.95 -13.05 12.01
CA GLY A 227 -6.40 -13.21 12.22
C GLY A 227 -7.15 -13.78 11.03
N GLU A 228 -8.46 -13.76 11.13
CA GLU A 228 -9.38 -14.05 10.03
C GLU A 228 -10.10 -12.77 9.60
N TRP A 229 -10.09 -12.52 8.30
CA TRP A 229 -10.57 -11.29 7.68
C TRP A 229 -11.59 -11.62 6.60
N LYS A 230 -12.82 -11.15 6.77
CA LYS A 230 -13.89 -11.34 5.80
C LYS A 230 -14.00 -10.12 4.89
N GLU A 231 -13.87 -10.33 3.58
CA GLU A 231 -14.07 -9.26 2.59
C GLU A 231 -15.48 -8.69 2.66
N GLU A 232 -15.58 -7.36 2.77
CA GLU A 232 -16.87 -6.67 2.83
C GLU A 232 -17.56 -6.67 1.46
N GLY A 233 -18.72 -7.30 1.37
CA GLY A 233 -19.44 -7.49 0.09
C GLY A 233 -18.95 -8.66 -0.75
N GLY A 234 -17.91 -9.38 -0.33
CA GLY A 234 -17.31 -10.49 -1.07
C GLY A 234 -16.47 -10.03 -2.27
N ILE A 235 -15.75 -10.96 -2.89
CA ILE A 235 -14.95 -10.70 -4.09
C ILE A 235 -15.78 -10.87 -5.35
N LYS A 236 -15.75 -9.88 -6.26
CA LYS A 236 -16.51 -9.89 -7.51
C LYS A 236 -15.74 -10.61 -8.63
N PRO A 237 -16.44 -11.23 -9.61
CA PRO A 237 -15.77 -11.79 -10.78
C PRO A 237 -14.92 -10.76 -11.52
N GLY A 238 -13.67 -11.12 -11.83
CA GLY A 238 -12.68 -10.24 -12.44
C GLY A 238 -12.02 -9.23 -11.49
N GLN A 239 -12.36 -9.22 -10.22
CA GLN A 239 -11.76 -8.34 -9.22
C GLN A 239 -10.46 -8.93 -8.69
N THR A 240 -9.45 -8.06 -8.52
CA THR A 240 -8.27 -8.32 -7.70
C THR A 240 -8.33 -7.46 -6.45
N LEU A 241 -8.14 -8.08 -5.31
CA LEU A 241 -8.06 -7.44 -4.00
C LEU A 241 -6.63 -7.52 -3.48
N PHE A 242 -6.13 -6.40 -2.99
CA PHE A 242 -4.78 -6.30 -2.42
C PHE A 242 -4.83 -6.08 -0.93
N TYR A 243 -4.02 -6.89 -0.23
CA TYR A 243 -3.79 -6.78 1.19
C TYR A 243 -2.28 -6.73 1.46
N ARG A 244 -1.87 -6.28 2.63
CA ARG A 244 -0.47 -6.26 3.02
C ARG A 244 -0.30 -6.67 4.47
N VAL A 245 0.77 -7.40 4.76
CA VAL A 245 1.06 -7.99 6.06
C VAL A 245 2.46 -7.57 6.49
N PRO A 246 2.66 -6.98 7.68
CA PRO A 246 4.00 -6.66 8.16
C PRO A 246 4.67 -7.94 8.67
N VAL A 247 5.78 -8.33 8.04
CA VAL A 247 6.58 -9.51 8.43
C VAL A 247 7.99 -9.06 8.74
N ASP A 248 8.41 -9.23 9.99
CA ASP A 248 9.72 -8.78 10.47
C ASP A 248 10.78 -9.89 10.35
N TRP A 249 12.03 -9.52 10.53
CA TRP A 249 13.14 -10.46 10.60
C TRP A 249 12.86 -11.60 11.59
N GLY A 250 13.12 -12.84 11.18
CA GLY A 250 12.85 -14.04 11.98
C GLY A 250 11.39 -14.47 12.03
N GLN A 251 10.47 -13.71 11.42
CA GLN A 251 9.07 -14.05 11.34
C GLN A 251 8.72 -14.76 10.03
N GLN A 252 7.72 -15.63 10.08
CA GLN A 252 7.18 -16.42 8.97
C GLN A 252 5.72 -16.04 8.74
N VAL A 253 5.28 -15.99 7.50
CA VAL A 253 3.91 -15.66 7.13
C VAL A 253 3.19 -16.87 6.53
N PHE A 254 1.94 -17.08 6.93
CA PHE A 254 1.01 -18.05 6.37
C PHE A 254 -0.23 -17.31 5.90
N ALA A 255 -0.76 -17.68 4.74
CA ALA A 255 -1.99 -17.12 4.22
C ALA A 255 -2.86 -18.18 3.55
N THR A 256 -4.17 -18.12 3.83
CA THR A 256 -5.18 -18.98 3.22
C THR A 256 -6.35 -18.11 2.77
N ALA A 257 -6.81 -18.31 1.53
CA ALA A 257 -8.02 -17.70 0.99
C ALA A 257 -9.14 -18.76 0.86
N THR A 258 -10.32 -18.46 1.39
CA THR A 258 -11.49 -19.34 1.37
C THR A 258 -12.65 -18.65 0.65
N LEU A 259 -13.15 -19.24 -0.42
CA LEU A 259 -14.45 -18.89 -1.00
C LEU A 259 -15.55 -19.64 -0.25
N SER A 260 -16.59 -18.94 0.18
CA SER A 260 -17.76 -19.55 0.81
C SER A 260 -18.70 -20.14 -0.25
N ASN A 261 -19.78 -20.79 0.21
CA ASN A 261 -20.80 -21.34 -0.69
C ASN A 261 -21.52 -20.26 -1.50
N ASN A 262 -21.90 -20.62 -2.73
CA ASN A 262 -22.82 -19.89 -3.58
C ASN A 262 -23.75 -20.91 -4.27
N ASN A 263 -25.03 -20.89 -3.93
CA ASN A 263 -26.01 -21.88 -4.38
C ASN A 263 -26.67 -21.52 -5.73
N ALA A 264 -26.15 -20.53 -6.46
CA ALA A 264 -26.69 -20.13 -7.76
C ALA A 264 -26.45 -21.18 -8.86
N SER A 265 -25.40 -22.00 -8.70
CA SER A 265 -25.03 -23.05 -9.65
C SER A 265 -24.18 -24.12 -8.93
N ASP A 266 -24.00 -25.25 -9.56
CA ASP A 266 -23.06 -26.32 -9.21
C ASP A 266 -22.03 -26.56 -10.32
N GLU A 267 -21.98 -25.65 -11.31
CA GLU A 267 -21.04 -25.74 -12.42
C GLU A 267 -19.59 -25.60 -11.94
N TYR A 268 -18.73 -26.50 -12.44
CA TYR A 268 -17.32 -26.49 -12.11
C TYR A 268 -16.57 -25.45 -12.94
N ILE A 269 -15.90 -24.51 -12.26
CA ILE A 269 -15.01 -23.51 -12.85
C ILE A 269 -13.58 -23.79 -12.41
N GLY A 270 -12.72 -24.19 -13.35
CA GLY A 270 -11.28 -24.36 -13.12
C GLY A 270 -10.57 -23.03 -12.92
N SER A 271 -9.49 -23.01 -12.15
CA SER A 271 -8.67 -21.82 -11.88
C SER A 271 -9.52 -20.60 -11.50
N ALA A 272 -10.51 -20.81 -10.61
CA ALA A 272 -11.50 -19.79 -10.25
C ALA A 272 -10.92 -18.68 -9.37
N LEU A 273 -9.96 -19.01 -8.48
CA LEU A 273 -9.32 -18.06 -7.57
C LEU A 273 -7.81 -18.21 -7.65
N ALA A 274 -7.11 -17.08 -7.83
CA ALA A 274 -5.65 -16.98 -7.71
C ALA A 274 -5.28 -16.26 -6.41
N LEU A 275 -4.28 -16.77 -5.69
CA LEU A 275 -3.69 -16.18 -4.50
C LEU A 275 -2.18 -16.09 -4.71
N SER A 276 -1.60 -14.91 -4.55
CA SER A 276 -0.16 -14.67 -4.67
C SER A 276 0.37 -13.85 -3.51
N LEU A 277 1.65 -14.00 -3.22
CA LEU A 277 2.40 -13.24 -2.24
C LEU A 277 3.61 -12.58 -2.91
N ASP A 278 3.83 -11.30 -2.65
CA ASP A 278 4.98 -10.54 -3.09
C ASP A 278 5.71 -9.92 -1.90
N ASN A 279 7.03 -9.77 -1.99
CA ASN A 279 7.87 -9.22 -0.94
C ASN A 279 7.83 -7.67 -0.89
N PRO A 280 8.48 -7.01 0.09
CA PRO A 280 8.49 -5.54 0.21
C PRO A 280 8.99 -4.77 -1.02
N ALA A 281 9.84 -5.39 -1.85
CA ALA A 281 10.30 -4.81 -3.11
C ALA A 281 9.38 -5.13 -4.31
N HIS A 282 8.18 -5.67 -4.08
CA HIS A 282 7.23 -6.19 -5.06
C HIS A 282 7.81 -7.32 -5.92
N GLY A 283 8.78 -8.07 -5.39
CA GLY A 283 9.27 -9.29 -6.00
C GLY A 283 8.35 -10.45 -5.65
N HIS A 284 8.08 -11.31 -6.62
CA HIS A 284 7.26 -12.49 -6.42
C HIS A 284 7.90 -13.44 -5.39
N VAL A 285 7.08 -13.96 -4.47
CA VAL A 285 7.51 -14.95 -3.46
C VAL A 285 6.89 -16.29 -3.75
N ASP A 286 5.55 -16.35 -3.81
CA ASP A 286 4.82 -17.59 -3.98
C ASP A 286 3.44 -17.35 -4.59
N SER A 287 2.97 -18.31 -5.39
CA SER A 287 1.60 -18.37 -5.90
C SER A 287 1.02 -19.73 -5.58
N ALA A 288 -0.06 -19.72 -4.83
CA ALA A 288 -0.80 -20.96 -4.60
C ALA A 288 -1.40 -21.48 -5.92
N THR A 289 -1.42 -22.80 -6.08
CA THR A 289 -2.11 -23.42 -7.23
C THR A 289 -3.54 -22.89 -7.32
N PRO A 290 -3.95 -22.33 -8.48
CA PRO A 290 -5.27 -21.71 -8.62
C PRO A 290 -6.40 -22.65 -8.24
N LEU A 291 -7.29 -22.16 -7.37
CA LEU A 291 -8.41 -22.89 -6.82
C LEU A 291 -9.51 -23.09 -7.86
N SER A 292 -10.09 -24.29 -7.93
CA SER A 292 -11.31 -24.55 -8.68
C SER A 292 -12.56 -24.35 -7.79
N TYR A 293 -13.69 -23.96 -8.36
CA TYR A 293 -14.91 -23.65 -7.63
C TYR A 293 -16.15 -24.32 -8.25
N SER A 294 -17.00 -24.87 -7.39
CA SER A 294 -18.26 -25.55 -7.77
C SER A 294 -19.43 -25.16 -6.85
N GLY A 295 -19.44 -23.92 -6.36
CA GLY A 295 -20.47 -23.42 -5.45
C GLY A 295 -20.29 -23.86 -3.98
N LYS A 296 -19.38 -24.77 -3.68
CA LYS A 296 -19.10 -25.27 -2.31
C LYS A 296 -17.94 -24.51 -1.67
N PRO A 297 -17.91 -24.39 -0.33
CA PRO A 297 -16.78 -23.77 0.35
C PRO A 297 -15.48 -24.48 0.01
N THR A 298 -14.47 -23.72 -0.36
CA THR A 298 -13.18 -24.25 -0.76
C THR A 298 -12.06 -23.25 -0.47
N SER A 299 -10.86 -23.76 -0.17
CA SER A 299 -9.73 -22.97 0.31
C SER A 299 -8.47 -23.23 -0.52
N VAL A 300 -7.64 -22.22 -0.64
CA VAL A 300 -6.28 -22.30 -1.17
C VAL A 300 -5.31 -21.64 -0.21
N SER A 301 -4.13 -22.23 -0.04
CA SER A 301 -3.10 -21.72 0.87
C SER A 301 -1.78 -21.57 0.12
N LEU A 302 -1.00 -20.58 0.53
CA LEU A 302 0.42 -20.50 0.15
C LEU A 302 1.17 -21.70 0.73
N ASP A 303 2.23 -22.11 0.06
CA ASP A 303 3.15 -23.11 0.60
C ASP A 303 3.85 -22.59 1.87
N PRO A 304 4.32 -23.48 2.76
CA PRO A 304 5.06 -23.06 3.93
C PRO A 304 6.39 -22.41 3.58
N LEU A 305 6.46 -21.08 3.69
CA LEU A 305 7.64 -20.26 3.40
C LEU A 305 8.59 -20.22 4.60
N PRO A 306 9.90 -19.97 4.41
CA PRO A 306 10.84 -19.82 5.52
C PRO A 306 10.59 -18.53 6.31
N PRO A 307 11.08 -18.44 7.57
CA PRO A 307 11.17 -17.17 8.26
C PRO A 307 12.03 -16.16 7.48
N VAL A 308 11.66 -14.89 7.54
CA VAL A 308 12.41 -13.80 6.88
C VAL A 308 13.82 -13.73 7.45
N LYS A 309 14.82 -13.96 6.61
CA LYS A 309 16.23 -13.86 6.96
C LYS A 309 17.04 -13.28 5.80
N TYR A 310 18.10 -12.56 6.13
CA TYR A 310 19.00 -12.01 5.13
C TYR A 310 19.64 -13.11 4.28
N GLU A 311 19.96 -14.23 4.88
CA GLU A 311 20.65 -15.38 4.30
C GLU A 311 19.80 -16.14 3.27
N ASN A 312 18.48 -15.99 3.32
CA ASN A 312 17.58 -16.63 2.34
C ASN A 312 17.95 -16.28 0.89
N ARG A 313 18.59 -15.12 0.67
CA ARG A 313 19.05 -14.69 -0.66
C ARG A 313 20.03 -15.62 -1.37
N TYR A 314 20.67 -16.51 -0.63
CA TYR A 314 21.64 -17.46 -1.14
C TYR A 314 21.01 -18.80 -1.55
N ASP A 315 19.70 -18.96 -1.31
CA ASP A 315 18.99 -20.16 -1.74
C ASP A 315 18.73 -20.17 -3.25
N SER A 316 18.82 -21.35 -3.85
CA SER A 316 18.49 -21.57 -5.26
C SER A 316 16.99 -21.59 -5.54
N ASN A 317 16.17 -21.87 -4.51
CA ASN A 317 14.72 -21.80 -4.60
C ASN A 317 14.27 -20.32 -4.55
N SER A 318 13.57 -19.88 -5.60
CA SER A 318 13.12 -18.48 -5.73
C SER A 318 12.20 -18.05 -4.61
N SER A 319 11.26 -18.91 -4.15
CA SER A 319 10.34 -18.59 -3.06
C SER A 319 11.09 -18.40 -1.74
N VAL A 320 12.12 -19.22 -1.48
CA VAL A 320 12.99 -19.05 -0.31
C VAL A 320 13.79 -17.77 -0.42
N SER A 321 14.47 -17.59 -1.56
CA SER A 321 15.34 -16.41 -1.74
C SER A 321 14.59 -15.09 -1.76
N ALA A 322 13.29 -15.08 -2.09
CA ALA A 322 12.45 -13.90 -2.02
C ALA A 322 12.05 -13.49 -0.60
N MET A 323 12.16 -14.39 0.41
CA MET A 323 11.91 -14.13 1.83
C MET A 323 13.12 -13.48 2.53
N ARG A 324 13.83 -12.59 1.83
CA ARG A 324 15.09 -11.95 2.25
C ARG A 324 14.97 -10.58 2.90
N PHE A 325 13.74 -10.01 2.99
CA PHE A 325 13.49 -8.66 3.49
C PHE A 325 12.43 -8.66 4.60
N ALA A 326 12.66 -7.92 5.69
CA ALA A 326 11.57 -7.51 6.54
C ALA A 326 10.80 -6.36 5.88
N GLY A 327 9.51 -6.22 6.17
CA GLY A 327 8.68 -5.14 5.65
C GLY A 327 7.25 -5.58 5.37
N TRP A 328 6.57 -4.83 4.51
CA TRP A 328 5.22 -5.16 4.08
C TRP A 328 5.25 -6.19 2.95
N TYR A 329 4.72 -7.39 3.21
CA TYR A 329 4.43 -8.39 2.19
C TYR A 329 3.02 -8.18 1.65
N TYR A 330 2.83 -8.39 0.36
CA TYR A 330 1.58 -8.09 -0.32
C TYR A 330 0.90 -9.37 -0.77
N LEU A 331 -0.36 -9.54 -0.38
CA LEU A 331 -1.24 -10.61 -0.84
C LEU A 331 -2.15 -10.05 -1.93
N SER A 332 -2.20 -10.69 -3.08
CA SER A 332 -3.19 -10.43 -4.11
C SER A 332 -4.12 -11.61 -4.28
N VAL A 333 -5.43 -11.34 -4.31
CA VAL A 333 -6.48 -12.35 -4.50
C VAL A 333 -7.32 -11.94 -5.68
N THR A 334 -7.39 -12.79 -6.71
CA THR A 334 -8.17 -12.50 -7.92
C THR A 334 -9.23 -13.58 -8.18
N LEU A 335 -10.48 -13.17 -8.32
CA LEU A 335 -11.56 -14.06 -8.74
C LEU A 335 -11.71 -14.03 -10.25
N SER A 336 -11.70 -15.21 -10.89
CA SER A 336 -11.86 -15.35 -12.32
C SER A 336 -13.15 -14.67 -12.85
N PRO A 337 -13.08 -13.89 -13.93
CA PRO A 337 -14.29 -13.33 -14.55
C PRO A 337 -15.26 -14.38 -15.08
N GLN A 338 -14.80 -15.62 -15.31
CA GLN A 338 -15.65 -16.73 -15.76
C GLN A 338 -16.73 -17.11 -14.74
N ILE A 339 -16.48 -16.84 -13.46
CA ILE A 339 -17.45 -17.04 -12.37
C ILE A 339 -18.77 -16.32 -12.64
N ALA A 340 -18.73 -15.16 -13.31
CA ALA A 340 -19.93 -14.38 -13.61
C ALA A 340 -20.98 -15.15 -14.45
N LYS A 341 -20.54 -16.10 -15.28
CA LYS A 341 -21.43 -16.87 -16.17
C LYS A 341 -22.35 -17.81 -15.40
N SER A 342 -21.81 -18.47 -14.38
CA SER A 342 -22.52 -19.54 -13.66
C SER A 342 -23.02 -19.09 -12.29
N TYR A 343 -22.30 -18.16 -11.64
CA TYR A 343 -22.58 -17.73 -10.27
C TYR A 343 -23.06 -16.28 -10.17
N GLY A 344 -23.23 -15.58 -11.30
CA GLY A 344 -23.68 -14.20 -11.37
C GLY A 344 -22.55 -13.19 -11.08
N LYS A 345 -22.91 -11.89 -11.18
CA LYS A 345 -21.97 -10.77 -11.04
C LYS A 345 -21.77 -10.28 -9.60
N ASN A 346 -22.53 -10.82 -8.66
CA ASN A 346 -22.42 -10.45 -7.25
C ASN A 346 -21.14 -11.01 -6.64
N GLY A 347 -20.66 -10.38 -5.56
CA GLY A 347 -19.50 -10.88 -4.84
C GLY A 347 -19.75 -12.25 -4.21
N ILE A 348 -18.75 -13.14 -4.29
CA ILE A 348 -18.71 -14.39 -3.52
C ILE A 348 -18.04 -14.06 -2.18
N PRO A 349 -18.60 -14.47 -1.03
CA PRO A 349 -17.97 -14.20 0.25
C PRO A 349 -16.56 -14.81 0.29
N LEU A 350 -15.57 -13.98 0.58
CA LEU A 350 -14.16 -14.34 0.69
C LEU A 350 -13.73 -14.16 2.15
N THR A 351 -13.02 -15.14 2.68
CA THR A 351 -12.34 -15.06 3.96
C THR A 351 -10.85 -15.29 3.77
N LEU A 352 -10.03 -14.37 4.28
CA LEU A 352 -8.58 -14.51 4.34
C LEU A 352 -8.18 -14.86 5.76
N ARG A 353 -7.38 -15.91 5.93
CA ARG A 353 -6.69 -16.22 7.18
C ARG A 353 -5.22 -15.88 7.00
N VAL A 354 -4.71 -15.01 7.86
CA VAL A 354 -3.31 -14.60 7.88
C VAL A 354 -2.74 -14.94 9.25
N LYS A 355 -1.56 -15.53 9.27
CA LYS A 355 -0.82 -15.77 10.51
C LYS A 355 0.63 -15.35 10.30
N VAL A 356 1.15 -14.57 11.23
CA VAL A 356 2.57 -14.26 11.34
C VAL A 356 3.09 -14.94 12.59
N GLU A 357 4.08 -15.80 12.44
CA GLU A 357 4.70 -16.56 13.53
C GLU A 357 6.17 -16.23 13.69
N GLY A 358 6.73 -16.54 14.84
CA GLY A 358 8.12 -16.24 15.15
C GLY A 358 8.32 -14.93 15.91
N THR A 359 9.51 -14.78 16.48
CA THR A 359 9.92 -13.59 17.23
C THR A 359 10.71 -12.66 16.35
N ALA A 360 10.37 -11.38 16.37
CA ALA A 360 11.10 -10.36 15.64
C ALA A 360 12.57 -10.31 16.04
N ALA A 361 13.46 -10.45 15.08
CA ALA A 361 14.92 -10.38 15.25
C ALA A 361 15.44 -8.98 14.91
N LYS A 362 16.69 -8.72 15.23
CA LYS A 362 17.33 -7.45 14.91
C LYS A 362 17.60 -7.32 13.41
N SER A 363 17.32 -6.15 12.87
CA SER A 363 17.68 -5.81 11.48
C SER A 363 19.18 -5.96 11.24
N PRO A 364 19.61 -6.58 10.13
CA PRO A 364 21.02 -6.67 9.75
C PRO A 364 21.57 -5.34 9.19
N TYR A 365 20.72 -4.40 8.82
CA TYR A 365 21.12 -3.15 8.17
C TYR A 365 21.69 -2.11 9.11
N ALA A 366 22.64 -1.33 8.60
CA ALA A 366 23.15 -0.13 9.22
C ALA A 366 22.21 1.06 8.91
N GLY A 367 21.83 1.80 9.96
CA GLY A 367 20.98 2.99 9.78
C GLY A 367 19.52 2.69 9.45
N ASP A 368 18.89 3.60 8.69
CA ASP A 368 17.49 3.46 8.29
C ASP A 368 17.34 2.42 7.18
N ALA A 369 16.51 1.43 7.44
CA ALA A 369 16.23 0.35 6.49
C ALA A 369 15.16 0.71 5.45
N GLY A 370 14.64 1.94 5.42
CA GLY A 370 13.62 2.36 4.47
C GLY A 370 12.38 1.47 4.54
N ILE A 371 12.01 0.85 3.40
CA ILE A 371 10.88 -0.09 3.31
C ILE A 371 11.20 -1.48 3.88
N PHE A 372 12.47 -1.80 4.15
CA PHE A 372 12.94 -3.12 4.59
C PHE A 372 12.97 -3.25 6.13
N LYS A 373 11.93 -2.76 6.78
CA LYS A 373 11.71 -2.82 8.22
C LYS A 373 10.24 -2.90 8.57
N VAL A 374 9.93 -3.37 9.77
CA VAL A 374 8.60 -3.30 10.37
C VAL A 374 8.68 -2.45 11.63
N THR A 375 7.86 -1.41 11.69
CA THR A 375 7.73 -0.53 12.84
C THR A 375 6.51 -0.92 13.70
N GLN A 376 6.40 -0.34 14.90
CA GLN A 376 5.19 -0.50 15.71
C GLN A 376 3.97 0.14 15.00
N ASP A 377 4.17 1.28 14.32
CA ASP A 377 3.11 1.93 13.54
C ASP A 377 2.61 1.05 12.38
N ASP A 378 3.47 0.23 11.79
CA ASP A 378 3.06 -0.74 10.76
C ASP A 378 2.18 -1.84 11.36
N ARG A 379 2.54 -2.37 12.53
CA ARG A 379 1.72 -3.37 13.24
C ARG A 379 0.36 -2.79 13.64
N ASP A 380 0.34 -1.58 14.20
CA ASP A 380 -0.89 -0.86 14.56
C ASP A 380 -1.76 -0.58 13.32
N THR A 381 -1.13 -0.27 12.18
CA THR A 381 -1.80 -0.05 10.89
C THR A 381 -2.46 -1.34 10.40
N ALA A 382 -1.76 -2.47 10.51
CA ALA A 382 -2.25 -3.79 10.15
C ALA A 382 -3.44 -4.22 11.02
N GLU A 383 -3.34 -4.05 12.34
CA GLU A 383 -4.42 -4.37 13.29
C GLU A 383 -5.68 -3.54 13.02
N LYS A 384 -5.51 -2.26 12.67
CA LYS A 384 -6.63 -1.35 12.34
C LYS A 384 -7.20 -1.57 10.93
N GLY A 385 -6.54 -2.34 10.09
CA GLY A 385 -6.94 -2.58 8.71
C GLY A 385 -6.84 -1.33 7.84
N LEU A 386 -5.81 -0.51 8.04
CA LEU A 386 -5.62 0.72 7.27
C LEU A 386 -4.70 0.46 6.08
N SER A 387 -5.04 1.06 4.94
CA SER A 387 -4.11 1.17 3.81
C SER A 387 -3.04 2.24 4.08
N ALA A 388 -1.98 2.29 3.25
CA ALA A 388 -0.94 3.31 3.39
C ALA A 388 -1.49 4.75 3.35
N PRO A 389 -2.33 5.13 2.38
CA PRO A 389 -2.92 6.47 2.35
C PRO A 389 -3.83 6.76 3.54
N GLN A 390 -4.57 5.75 4.04
CA GLN A 390 -5.41 5.92 5.23
C GLN A 390 -4.59 6.10 6.50
N ALA A 391 -3.48 5.38 6.66
CA ALA A 391 -2.57 5.53 7.79
C ALA A 391 -1.95 6.93 7.82
N VAL A 392 -1.48 7.45 6.68
CA VAL A 392 -0.95 8.82 6.55
C VAL A 392 -2.01 9.86 6.91
N LYS A 393 -3.24 9.71 6.39
CA LYS A 393 -4.36 10.60 6.71
C LYS A 393 -4.71 10.56 8.20
N SER A 394 -4.77 9.38 8.81
CA SER A 394 -5.02 9.20 10.24
C SER A 394 -3.93 9.86 11.10
N GLY A 395 -2.66 9.69 10.73
CA GLY A 395 -1.53 10.34 11.40
C GLY A 395 -1.62 11.86 11.35
N ARG A 396 -1.90 12.43 10.18
CA ARG A 396 -2.10 13.90 10.03
C ARG A 396 -3.26 14.41 10.87
N MET A 397 -4.38 13.69 10.90
CA MET A 397 -5.55 14.09 11.72
C MET A 397 -5.24 14.05 13.22
N LYS A 398 -4.44 13.09 13.69
CA LYS A 398 -3.99 13.05 15.09
C LYS A 398 -3.14 14.28 15.44
N VAL A 399 -2.21 14.67 14.57
CA VAL A 399 -1.38 15.87 14.76
C VAL A 399 -2.24 17.14 14.79
N ILE A 400 -3.17 17.29 13.86
CA ILE A 400 -4.10 18.43 13.82
C ILE A 400 -4.98 18.45 15.07
N GLY A 401 -5.50 17.30 15.50
CA GLY A 401 -6.29 17.17 16.72
C GLY A 401 -5.51 17.58 17.98
N ALA A 402 -4.28 17.09 18.12
CA ALA A 402 -3.40 17.43 19.25
C ALA A 402 -3.04 18.94 19.26
N ALA A 403 -2.72 19.52 18.10
CA ALA A 403 -2.46 20.94 17.96
C ALA A 403 -3.71 21.78 18.27
N GLY A 404 -4.89 21.36 17.83
CA GLY A 404 -6.18 22.02 18.12
C GLY A 404 -6.53 22.01 19.60
N ILE A 405 -6.35 20.87 20.28
CA ILE A 405 -6.55 20.76 21.74
C ILE A 405 -5.54 21.64 22.48
N GLY A 406 -4.27 21.63 22.10
CA GLY A 406 -3.25 22.49 22.71
C GLY A 406 -3.58 23.97 22.58
N ALA A 407 -3.90 24.45 21.39
CA ALA A 407 -4.27 25.83 21.13
C ALA A 407 -5.58 26.21 21.85
N GLY A 408 -6.57 25.33 21.82
CA GLY A 408 -7.85 25.55 22.55
C GLY A 408 -7.67 25.67 24.05
N SER A 409 -6.83 24.81 24.66
CA SER A 409 -6.51 24.87 26.09
C SER A 409 -5.81 26.17 26.47
N VAL A 410 -4.86 26.66 25.67
CA VAL A 410 -4.17 27.94 25.90
C VAL A 410 -5.15 29.11 25.81
N LEU A 411 -6.08 29.12 24.84
CA LEU A 411 -7.10 30.16 24.72
C LEU A 411 -8.06 30.16 25.91
N VAL A 412 -8.52 28.99 26.35
CA VAL A 412 -9.43 28.90 27.53
C VAL A 412 -8.73 29.35 28.78
N LEU A 413 -7.47 28.95 29.02
CA LEU A 413 -6.69 29.42 30.17
C LEU A 413 -6.41 30.92 30.07
N GLY A 414 -6.07 31.43 28.90
CA GLY A 414 -5.84 32.87 28.66
C GLY A 414 -7.10 33.68 28.95
N LEU A 415 -8.28 33.25 28.49
CA LEU A 415 -9.58 33.88 28.80
C LEU A 415 -9.91 33.80 30.30
N GLY A 416 -9.61 32.67 30.95
CA GLY A 416 -9.79 32.51 32.40
C GLY A 416 -8.94 33.48 33.19
N VAL A 417 -7.66 33.61 32.88
CA VAL A 417 -6.74 34.57 33.51
C VAL A 417 -7.18 35.99 33.21
N TRP A 418 -7.56 36.32 31.99
CA TRP A 418 -8.04 37.66 31.63
C TRP A 418 -9.33 38.05 32.36
N THR A 419 -10.28 37.12 32.48
CA THR A 419 -11.53 37.36 33.27
C THR A 419 -11.25 37.55 34.75
N LEU A 420 -10.32 36.81 35.35
CA LEU A 420 -9.90 37.00 36.73
C LEU A 420 -9.22 38.36 36.95
N LEU A 421 -8.35 38.77 36.03
CA LEU A 421 -7.68 40.07 36.08
C LEU A 421 -8.71 41.21 35.88
N ALA A 422 -9.65 41.07 34.98
CA ALA A 422 -10.74 42.05 34.76
C ALA A 422 -11.63 42.20 36.01
N ARG A 423 -11.98 41.09 36.67
CA ARG A 423 -12.74 41.12 37.94
C ARG A 423 -11.96 41.81 39.07
N ARG A 424 -10.66 41.56 39.19
CA ARG A 424 -9.80 42.26 40.20
C ARG A 424 -9.72 43.76 39.94
N ARG A 425 -9.60 44.19 38.67
CA ARG A 425 -9.61 45.62 38.30
C ARG A 425 -10.96 46.29 38.56
N ALA A 426 -12.10 45.60 38.39
CA ALA A 426 -13.43 46.10 38.69
C ALA A 426 -13.65 46.24 40.22
N ALA A 427 -13.02 45.40 41.05
CA ALA A 427 -13.11 45.46 42.50
C ALA A 427 -12.25 46.57 43.13
N THR A 428 -11.30 47.12 42.36
CA THR A 428 -10.40 48.25 42.82
C THR A 428 -10.79 49.60 42.26
N ALA A 429 -11.93 49.72 41.57
CA ALA A 429 -12.46 51.05 41.17
C ALA A 429 -12.96 51.79 42.36
N PRO A 430 -12.51 53.05 42.70
CA PRO A 430 -12.98 53.80 43.80
C PRO A 430 -14.49 54.20 43.57
N ALA A 431 -15.30 54.04 44.62
CA ALA A 431 -16.68 54.47 44.61
C ALA A 431 -16.75 55.95 44.30
N ALA A 432 -17.52 56.33 43.31
CA ALA A 432 -17.81 57.73 43.04
C ALA A 432 -18.53 58.39 44.27
N PRO A 433 -18.17 59.61 44.71
CA PRO A 433 -18.81 60.27 45.86
C PRO A 433 -20.25 60.56 45.51
N SER A 434 -21.18 60.18 46.41
CA SER A 434 -22.56 60.52 46.39
C SER A 434 -22.70 62.01 46.62
N GLY A 435 -22.93 62.80 45.56
CA GLY A 435 -23.21 64.21 45.63
C GLY A 435 -24.66 64.46 46.16
N GLY A 436 -24.73 65.35 47.17
CA GLY A 436 -25.85 65.60 47.98
C GLY A 436 -27.06 66.19 47.28
N ASN A 437 -28.17 66.08 48.02
CA ASN A 437 -29.44 66.71 47.82
C ASN A 437 -29.34 68.24 47.59
N GLN A 438 -30.05 68.75 46.62
CA GLN A 438 -30.52 70.13 46.58
C GLN A 438 -32.03 70.21 46.32
N PRO A 439 -32.69 71.17 46.91
CA PRO A 439 -34.16 71.19 47.04
C PRO A 439 -34.86 71.85 45.85
N TYR A 440 -36.14 71.58 45.82
CA TYR A 440 -37.21 72.09 44.99
C TYR A 440 -37.18 73.58 44.74
N GLY A 441 -37.36 73.99 43.53
CA GLY A 441 -37.85 75.34 43.15
C GLY A 441 -38.91 75.19 42.07
N GLY A 442 -40.12 75.67 42.37
CA GLY A 442 -41.34 75.51 41.61
C GLY A 442 -41.40 76.38 40.35
N PRO A 443 -42.47 76.21 39.52
CA PRO A 443 -42.56 76.77 38.17
C PRO A 443 -43.06 78.26 38.18
N PRO A 444 -42.73 79.04 37.17
CA PRO A 444 -43.56 80.18 36.77
C PRO A 444 -44.36 79.87 35.53
N GLN A 445 -45.61 80.28 35.62
CA GLN A 445 -46.62 80.32 34.57
C GLN A 445 -46.31 81.43 33.55
N ALA A 446 -46.78 81.11 32.35
CA ALA A 446 -47.44 81.93 31.33
C ALA A 446 -46.79 83.28 30.90
N TRP A 447 -46.62 83.43 29.65
CA TRP A 447 -47.40 84.13 28.57
C TRP A 447 -47.02 83.70 27.21
#